data_95d5e6cc36e7643cc503fe4f2d55a707
#
_entry.id   95d5e6cc36e7643cc503fe4f2d55a707
#
_cell.length_a   1.000
_cell.length_b   1.000
_cell.length_c   1.000
_cell.angle_alpha   90.00
_cell.angle_beta   90.00
_cell.angle_gamma   90.00
#
_symmetry.space_group_name_H-M   'P 1'
#
loop_
_entity.id
_entity.type
_entity.pdbx_description
1 polymer ?
#
loop_
_entity_poly.entity_id
_entity_poly.type
_entity_poly.pdbx_seq_one_letter_code
_entity_poly.pdbx_strand_id
1 'polypeptide(L)'
;MHLDNNIHESNYEFLPKRLYVYSYKDGLPIEDYNKDFSISYSPAAVNANKFLFGGMLQYDSNNLPTSYKFNITNHISNIVRHDSLNIDLGLTTTSDIEDISLKNGYFVNQNKLFLPSPSIKLPFPVALFGSNPSQADIAKKLKLEVIYTEY
;
A
#
# COMPACT_ATOMS: atom_id res chain seq x y z
N MET A 1 -8.22 0.29 0.15
CA MET A 1 -8.17 1.76 0.35
C MET A 1 -8.72 2.43 -0.88
N HIS A 2 -9.71 3.29 -0.74
CA HIS A 2 -10.34 4.01 -1.85
C HIS A 2 -9.72 5.37 -2.08
N LEU A 3 -9.69 5.79 -3.35
CA LEU A 3 -9.27 7.12 -3.76
C LEU A 3 -10.33 8.17 -3.37
N ASP A 4 -9.87 9.38 -3.04
CA ASP A 4 -10.75 10.53 -2.89
C ASP A 4 -11.24 10.96 -4.28
N ASN A 5 -12.57 11.07 -4.46
CA ASN A 5 -13.19 11.46 -5.73
C ASN A 5 -13.00 12.95 -6.09
N ASN A 6 -12.42 13.73 -5.20
CA ASN A 6 -12.07 15.13 -5.51
C ASN A 6 -10.85 15.24 -6.44
N ILE A 7 -10.24 14.11 -6.83
CA ILE A 7 -9.19 14.11 -7.84
C ILE A 7 -9.84 14.38 -9.19
N HIS A 8 -9.47 15.48 -9.81
CA HIS A 8 -9.94 15.85 -11.14
C HIS A 8 -9.51 14.79 -12.16
N GLU A 9 -10.38 14.44 -13.13
CA GLU A 9 -10.11 13.42 -14.16
C GLU A 9 -8.78 13.68 -14.92
N SER A 10 -8.44 14.96 -15.14
CA SER A 10 -7.18 15.37 -15.75
C SER A 10 -5.93 14.94 -14.98
N ASN A 11 -6.07 14.50 -13.72
CA ASN A 11 -4.96 14.10 -12.85
C ASN A 11 -4.84 12.57 -12.69
N TYR A 12 -5.73 11.77 -13.31
CA TYR A 12 -5.67 10.31 -13.18
C TYR A 12 -4.39 9.70 -13.75
N GLU A 13 -3.79 10.30 -14.76
CA GLU A 13 -2.51 9.86 -15.32
C GLU A 13 -1.34 10.03 -14.34
N PHE A 14 -1.45 10.97 -13.39
CA PHE A 14 -0.44 11.24 -12.36
C PHE A 14 -0.61 10.40 -11.11
N LEU A 15 -1.66 9.58 -11.02
CA LEU A 15 -1.83 8.69 -9.86
C LEU A 15 -0.71 7.65 -9.81
N PRO A 16 -0.15 7.40 -8.61
CA PRO A 16 0.80 6.32 -8.42
C PRO A 16 0.21 5.00 -8.91
N LYS A 17 0.88 4.31 -9.81
CA LYS A 17 0.43 3.00 -10.30
C LYS A 17 0.49 1.94 -9.22
N ARG A 18 1.32 2.15 -8.20
CA ARG A 18 1.48 1.23 -7.10
C ARG A 18 1.83 1.94 -5.80
N LEU A 19 1.29 1.43 -4.70
CA LEU A 19 1.68 1.77 -3.33
C LEU A 19 2.47 0.62 -2.72
N TYR A 20 3.18 0.91 -1.63
CA TYR A 20 3.99 -0.03 -0.87
C TYR A 20 3.70 0.12 0.63
N VAL A 21 3.48 -1.02 1.30
CA VAL A 21 3.28 -1.12 2.74
C VAL A 21 4.52 -1.72 3.38
N TYR A 22 4.97 -1.13 4.48
CA TYR A 22 6.21 -1.52 5.17
C TYR A 22 6.08 -1.33 6.68
N SER A 23 7.00 -1.89 7.46
CA SER A 23 7.13 -1.60 8.89
C SER A 23 7.61 -0.16 9.11
N TYR A 24 6.78 0.68 9.71
CA TYR A 24 7.08 2.10 9.88
C TYR A 24 8.32 2.32 10.78
N LYS A 25 8.53 1.45 11.75
CA LYS A 25 9.61 1.57 12.74
C LYS A 25 11.01 1.48 12.12
N ASP A 26 11.20 0.55 11.20
CA ASP A 26 12.52 0.19 10.65
C ASP A 26 12.61 0.30 9.13
N GLY A 27 11.49 0.61 8.47
CA GLY A 27 11.41 0.73 7.02
C GLY A 27 11.42 -0.59 6.26
N LEU A 28 11.45 -1.73 6.97
CA LEU A 28 11.59 -3.04 6.35
C LEU A 28 10.29 -3.55 5.74
N PRO A 29 10.36 -4.40 4.68
CA PRO A 29 9.20 -5.08 4.13
C PRO A 29 8.51 -5.93 5.19
N ILE A 30 7.16 -5.98 5.14
CA ILE A 30 6.40 -6.95 5.94
C ILE A 30 6.52 -8.37 5.36
N GLU A 31 6.15 -9.37 6.14
CA GLU A 31 6.34 -10.79 5.76
C GLU A 31 5.62 -11.18 4.47
N ASP A 32 4.42 -10.63 4.24
CA ASP A 32 3.66 -10.87 3.02
C ASP A 32 4.42 -10.46 1.75
N TYR A 33 5.14 -9.35 1.81
CA TYR A 33 6.03 -8.93 0.72
C TYR A 33 7.19 -9.93 0.53
N ASN A 34 7.84 -10.34 1.62
CA ASN A 34 9.00 -11.23 1.55
C ASN A 34 8.66 -12.62 1.00
N LYS A 35 7.46 -13.12 1.33
CA LYS A 35 6.98 -14.44 0.88
C LYS A 35 6.34 -14.45 -0.50
N ASP A 36 6.08 -13.29 -1.09
CA ASP A 36 5.48 -13.21 -2.41
C ASP A 36 6.54 -13.28 -3.51
N PHE A 37 6.51 -14.34 -4.31
CA PHE A 37 7.33 -14.55 -5.50
C PHE A 37 6.50 -14.52 -6.78
N SER A 38 5.26 -14.09 -6.70
CA SER A 38 4.35 -14.04 -7.84
C SER A 38 4.72 -12.95 -8.85
N ILE A 39 4.44 -13.22 -10.12
CA ILE A 39 4.66 -12.30 -11.23
C ILE A 39 3.35 -12.23 -12.02
N SER A 40 2.94 -11.00 -12.37
CA SER A 40 1.84 -10.81 -13.32
C SER A 40 2.38 -10.89 -14.75
N TYR A 41 1.72 -11.67 -15.58
CA TYR A 41 2.03 -11.77 -17.02
C TYR A 41 1.17 -10.83 -17.86
N SER A 42 0.44 -9.90 -17.26
CA SER A 42 -0.33 -8.91 -18.00
C SER A 42 0.62 -7.93 -18.70
N PRO A 43 0.50 -7.71 -20.02
CA PRO A 43 1.32 -6.74 -20.76
C PRO A 43 1.19 -5.30 -20.24
N ALA A 44 0.11 -4.99 -19.56
CA ALA A 44 -0.15 -3.67 -18.96
C ALA A 44 0.39 -3.54 -17.52
N ALA A 45 0.91 -4.63 -16.94
CA ALA A 45 1.40 -4.62 -15.55
C ALA A 45 2.76 -3.94 -15.47
N VAL A 46 2.76 -2.69 -15.12
CA VAL A 46 3.95 -2.00 -14.61
C VAL A 46 4.28 -2.60 -13.25
N ASN A 47 5.52 -3.03 -13.04
CA ASN A 47 5.94 -3.71 -11.80
C ASN A 47 5.20 -5.03 -11.56
N ALA A 48 5.40 -6.00 -12.45
CA ALA A 48 4.74 -7.30 -12.45
C ALA A 48 5.01 -8.17 -11.22
N ASN A 49 6.14 -7.96 -10.55
CA ASN A 49 6.57 -8.75 -9.39
C ASN A 49 5.75 -8.43 -8.13
N LYS A 50 5.71 -9.36 -7.18
CA LYS A 50 4.93 -9.20 -5.94
C LYS A 50 3.44 -8.98 -6.22
N PHE A 51 2.89 -9.71 -7.18
CA PHE A 51 1.52 -9.51 -7.66
C PHE A 51 0.48 -9.81 -6.57
N LEU A 52 0.68 -10.88 -5.79
CA LEU A 52 -0.22 -11.30 -4.71
C LEU A 52 -0.16 -10.36 -3.50
N PHE A 53 0.99 -9.77 -3.21
CA PHE A 53 1.12 -8.72 -2.20
C PHE A 53 0.24 -7.51 -2.55
N GLY A 54 0.12 -7.19 -3.83
CA GLY A 54 -0.78 -6.17 -4.35
C GLY A 54 -0.21 -4.77 -4.34
N GLY A 55 -1.00 -3.82 -3.86
CA GLY A 55 -0.66 -2.39 -3.89
C GLY A 55 -0.92 -1.71 -5.22
N MET A 56 -1.35 -2.42 -6.25
CA MET A 56 -1.64 -1.86 -7.57
C MET A 56 -2.95 -1.09 -7.59
N LEU A 57 -2.96 -0.01 -8.38
CA LEU A 57 -4.15 0.78 -8.63
C LEU A 57 -5.22 -0.08 -9.31
N GLN A 58 -6.41 -0.10 -8.72
CA GLN A 58 -7.57 -0.83 -9.23
C GLN A 58 -8.47 0.12 -10.01
N TYR A 59 -9.12 -0.43 -11.04
CA TYR A 59 -10.03 0.29 -11.90
C TYR A 59 -11.43 -0.34 -11.86
N ASP A 60 -12.45 0.47 -12.08
CA ASP A 60 -13.83 -0.01 -12.24
C ASP A 60 -14.10 -0.46 -13.68
N SER A 61 -15.37 -0.83 -13.95
CA SER A 61 -15.84 -1.26 -15.29
C SER A 61 -15.74 -0.15 -16.34
N ASN A 62 -15.65 1.11 -15.94
CA ASN A 62 -15.52 2.27 -16.82
C ASN A 62 -14.04 2.69 -16.98
N ASN A 63 -13.12 1.87 -16.50
CA ASN A 63 -11.69 2.14 -16.48
C ASN A 63 -11.31 3.38 -15.66
N LEU A 64 -12.09 3.72 -14.63
CA LEU A 64 -11.80 4.78 -13.70
C LEU A 64 -11.03 4.24 -12.49
N PRO A 65 -9.99 4.93 -12.02
CA PRO A 65 -9.21 4.50 -10.87
C PRO A 65 -10.06 4.59 -9.58
N THR A 66 -10.03 3.55 -8.76
CA THR A 66 -10.91 3.44 -7.59
C THR A 66 -10.19 3.23 -6.27
N SER A 67 -9.20 2.35 -6.24
CA SER A 67 -8.64 1.92 -4.96
C SER A 67 -7.31 1.20 -5.11
N TYR A 68 -6.68 0.96 -3.95
CA TYR A 68 -5.53 0.06 -3.82
C TYR A 68 -5.87 -1.05 -2.83
N LYS A 69 -5.40 -2.28 -3.11
CA LYS A 69 -5.58 -3.45 -2.25
C LYS A 69 -4.25 -4.10 -1.94
N PHE A 70 -4.08 -4.52 -0.69
CA PHE A 70 -2.92 -5.28 -0.23
C PHE A 70 -3.38 -6.59 0.40
N ASN A 71 -2.59 -7.63 0.20
CA ASN A 71 -2.68 -8.86 0.98
C ASN A 71 -1.67 -8.77 2.13
N ILE A 72 -2.18 -8.80 3.35
CA ILE A 72 -1.39 -8.77 4.60
C ILE A 72 -1.73 -9.98 5.49
N THR A 73 -2.05 -11.11 4.87
CA THR A 73 -2.53 -12.32 5.55
C THR A 73 -1.49 -12.89 6.50
N ASN A 74 -0.21 -12.97 6.09
CA ASN A 74 0.86 -13.48 6.95
C ASN A 74 1.08 -12.56 8.14
N HIS A 75 1.10 -11.24 7.91
CA HIS A 75 1.25 -10.26 8.97
C HIS A 75 0.15 -10.41 10.03
N ILE A 76 -1.11 -10.46 9.61
CA ILE A 76 -2.26 -10.65 10.53
C ILE A 76 -2.23 -12.03 11.20
N SER A 77 -1.91 -13.10 10.44
CA SER A 77 -1.81 -14.45 10.99
C SER A 77 -0.74 -14.55 12.08
N ASN A 78 0.38 -13.88 11.92
CA ASN A 78 1.44 -13.85 12.93
C ASN A 78 1.01 -13.13 14.21
N ILE A 79 0.26 -12.04 14.09
CA ILE A 79 -0.31 -11.35 15.27
C ILE A 79 -1.27 -12.27 16.02
N VAL A 80 -2.17 -12.96 15.30
CA VAL A 80 -3.25 -13.75 15.91
C VAL A 80 -2.76 -15.12 16.42
N ARG A 81 -1.87 -15.81 15.69
CA ARG A 81 -1.48 -17.19 15.98
C ARG A 81 -0.14 -17.32 16.71
N HIS A 82 0.74 -16.36 16.56
CA HIS A 82 2.10 -16.41 17.08
C HIS A 82 2.41 -15.30 18.07
N ASP A 83 1.38 -14.59 18.53
CA ASP A 83 1.50 -13.49 19.51
C ASP A 83 2.58 -12.44 19.12
N SER A 84 2.73 -12.25 17.80
CA SER A 84 3.66 -11.26 17.29
C SER A 84 3.18 -9.84 17.60
N LEU A 85 4.13 -8.93 17.78
CA LEU A 85 3.78 -7.52 18.04
C LEU A 85 2.98 -6.92 16.89
N ASN A 86 1.90 -6.23 17.22
CA ASN A 86 1.21 -5.38 16.28
C ASN A 86 2.06 -4.10 16.08
N ILE A 87 2.68 -3.98 14.90
CA ILE A 87 3.55 -2.87 14.55
C ILE A 87 2.80 -1.84 13.72
N ASP A 88 3.23 -0.58 13.81
CA ASP A 88 2.72 0.47 12.92
C ASP A 88 3.18 0.19 11.48
N LEU A 89 2.25 0.27 10.54
CA LEU A 89 2.51 0.12 9.12
C LEU A 89 2.61 1.49 8.45
N GLY A 90 3.69 1.67 7.69
CA GLY A 90 3.87 2.80 6.80
C GLY A 90 3.27 2.49 5.43
N LEU A 91 2.70 3.52 4.79
CA LEU A 91 2.20 3.45 3.42
C LEU A 91 2.88 4.54 2.59
N THR A 92 3.39 4.17 1.43
CA THR A 92 4.03 5.11 0.52
C THR A 92 3.81 4.74 -0.94
N THR A 93 4.11 5.65 -1.83
CA THR A 93 4.16 5.39 -3.27
C THR A 93 5.43 4.63 -3.62
N THR A 94 5.41 3.84 -4.69
CA THR A 94 6.62 3.21 -5.22
C THR A 94 6.66 3.27 -6.75
N SER A 95 7.83 3.61 -7.29
CA SER A 95 8.12 3.51 -8.73
C SER A 95 8.65 2.13 -9.11
N ASP A 96 9.17 1.39 -8.12
CA ASP A 96 9.73 0.06 -8.30
C ASP A 96 9.49 -0.75 -7.03
N ILE A 97 8.67 -1.79 -7.14
CA ILE A 97 8.32 -2.63 -5.99
C ILE A 97 9.49 -3.50 -5.51
N GLU A 98 10.48 -3.73 -6.32
CA GLU A 98 11.65 -4.54 -5.97
C GLU A 98 12.75 -3.72 -5.28
N ASP A 99 12.75 -2.40 -5.45
CA ASP A 99 13.67 -1.51 -4.74
C ASP A 99 13.19 -1.30 -3.30
N ILE A 100 13.72 -2.06 -2.37
CA ILE A 100 13.48 -1.94 -0.92
C ILE A 100 14.56 -1.14 -0.20
N SER A 101 15.44 -0.46 -0.93
CA SER A 101 16.48 0.35 -0.33
C SER A 101 15.91 1.49 0.51
N LEU A 102 16.61 1.84 1.57
CA LEU A 102 16.17 2.86 2.52
C LEU A 102 17.03 4.11 2.41
N LYS A 103 16.40 5.25 2.61
CA LYS A 103 17.07 6.53 2.84
C LYS A 103 16.80 7.00 4.26
N ASN A 104 17.82 7.52 4.90
CA ASN A 104 17.68 8.15 6.19
C ASN A 104 17.09 9.55 6.01
N GLY A 105 15.97 9.81 6.69
CA GLY A 105 15.43 11.12 6.91
C GLY A 105 15.49 11.50 8.39
N TYR A 106 15.22 12.75 8.68
CA TYR A 106 15.13 13.23 10.05
C TYR A 106 13.89 14.10 10.20
N PHE A 107 13.15 13.87 11.26
CA PHE A 107 12.13 14.83 11.68
C PHE A 107 12.75 16.08 12.29
N VAL A 108 11.97 17.13 12.44
CA VAL A 108 12.40 18.38 13.06
C VAL A 108 12.98 18.19 14.48
N ASN A 109 12.53 17.13 15.19
CA ASN A 109 13.02 16.74 16.52
C ASN A 109 14.21 15.78 16.48
N GLN A 110 14.89 15.62 15.34
CA GLN A 110 16.06 14.75 15.12
C GLN A 110 15.81 13.24 15.25
N ASN A 111 14.57 12.78 15.34
CA ASN A 111 14.27 11.36 15.28
C ASN A 111 14.56 10.82 13.88
N LYS A 112 15.27 9.68 13.83
CA LYS A 112 15.53 8.97 12.58
C LYS A 112 14.23 8.46 11.97
N LEU A 113 14.09 8.69 10.68
CA LEU A 113 13.02 8.14 9.86
C LEU A 113 13.64 7.33 8.73
N PHE A 114 13.16 6.10 8.53
CA PHE A 114 13.54 5.28 7.39
C PHE A 114 12.50 5.44 6.29
N LEU A 115 12.91 5.94 5.14
CA LEU A 115 12.04 6.15 3.99
C LEU A 115 12.42 5.18 2.87
N PRO A 116 11.47 4.42 2.32
CA PRO A 116 11.70 3.64 1.12
C PRO A 116 12.17 4.53 -0.03
N SER A 117 13.31 4.19 -0.61
CA SER A 117 13.98 4.99 -1.65
C SER A 117 13.09 5.28 -2.87
N PRO A 118 12.29 4.31 -3.36
CA PRO A 118 11.43 4.53 -4.53
C PRO A 118 10.35 5.59 -4.31
N SER A 119 9.94 5.83 -3.06
CA SER A 119 8.93 6.84 -2.73
C SER A 119 9.42 8.27 -3.04
N ILE A 120 10.71 8.49 -2.94
CA ILE A 120 11.33 9.80 -3.17
C ILE A 120 11.36 10.14 -4.67
N LYS A 121 11.33 9.11 -5.52
CA LYS A 121 11.37 9.26 -6.98
C LYS A 121 9.99 9.59 -7.59
N LEU A 122 8.92 9.45 -6.83
CA LEU A 122 7.55 9.72 -7.26
C LEU A 122 6.97 10.91 -6.48
N PRO A 123 7.03 12.12 -7.03
CA PRO A 123 6.55 13.32 -6.34
C PRO A 123 5.02 13.47 -6.36
N PHE A 124 4.29 12.51 -6.91
CA PHE A 124 2.85 12.60 -7.06
C PHE A 124 2.13 12.16 -5.77
N PRO A 125 1.41 13.06 -5.12
CA PRO A 125 0.60 12.71 -3.95
C PRO A 125 -0.63 11.91 -4.39
N VAL A 126 -1.11 11.06 -3.49
CA VAL A 126 -2.40 10.40 -3.61
C VAL A 126 -3.24 10.70 -2.38
N ALA A 127 -4.48 11.14 -2.57
CA ALA A 127 -5.44 11.30 -1.50
C ALA A 127 -6.25 10.00 -1.35
N LEU A 128 -6.29 9.47 -0.13
CA LEU A 128 -6.99 8.23 0.20
C LEU A 128 -7.95 8.49 1.37
N PHE A 129 -9.10 7.82 1.33
CA PHE A 129 -10.00 7.83 2.49
C PHE A 129 -9.38 7.05 3.65
N GLY A 130 -9.33 7.69 4.82
CA GLY A 130 -8.90 7.07 6.07
C GLY A 130 -9.97 6.18 6.71
N SER A 131 -9.77 5.85 7.98
CA SER A 131 -10.70 5.02 8.76
C SER A 131 -11.97 5.76 9.19
N ASN A 132 -11.98 7.09 9.18
CA ASN A 132 -13.10 7.92 9.63
C ASN A 132 -13.47 9.00 8.59
N PRO A 133 -13.96 8.63 7.39
CA PRO A 133 -14.43 9.57 6.40
C PRO A 133 -15.78 10.18 6.81
N SER A 134 -16.26 11.15 6.02
CA SER A 134 -17.60 11.71 6.18
C SER A 134 -18.68 10.63 6.02
N GLN A 135 -19.90 10.90 6.53
CA GLN A 135 -21.01 9.94 6.40
C GLN A 135 -21.36 9.64 4.93
N ALA A 136 -21.18 10.61 4.04
CA ALA A 136 -21.40 10.42 2.60
C ALA A 136 -20.40 9.46 1.97
N ASP A 137 -19.20 9.35 2.53
CA ASP A 137 -18.10 8.53 2.00
C ASP A 137 -17.83 7.27 2.83
N ILE A 138 -18.73 6.94 3.78
CA ILE A 138 -18.52 5.82 4.72
C ILE A 138 -18.24 4.48 4.02
N ALA A 139 -18.77 4.27 2.83
CA ALA A 139 -18.52 3.08 2.03
C ALA A 139 -17.05 2.97 1.53
N LYS A 140 -16.37 4.11 1.43
CA LYS A 140 -15.00 4.23 0.90
C LYS A 140 -13.93 4.20 1.98
N LYS A 141 -14.31 4.13 3.25
CA LYS A 141 -13.35 4.10 4.36
C LYS A 141 -12.30 3.01 4.20
N LEU A 142 -11.14 3.22 4.81
CA LEU A 142 -10.13 2.17 4.96
C LEU A 142 -10.74 0.94 5.63
N LYS A 143 -10.59 -0.24 5.04
CA LYS A 143 -11.14 -1.51 5.54
C LYS A 143 -10.05 -2.56 5.62
N LEU A 144 -10.08 -3.34 6.67
CA LEU A 144 -9.45 -4.66 6.75
C LEU A 144 -10.55 -5.71 6.52
N GLU A 145 -10.39 -6.55 5.50
CA GLU A 145 -11.25 -7.69 5.22
C GLU A 145 -10.53 -8.96 5.65
N VAL A 146 -11.15 -9.72 6.55
CA VAL A 146 -10.58 -10.97 7.08
C VAL A 146 -11.49 -12.12 6.68
N ILE A 147 -10.95 -13.08 5.93
CA ILE A 147 -11.62 -14.32 5.57
C ILE A 147 -11.00 -15.44 6.40
N TYR A 148 -11.81 -16.15 7.18
CA TYR A 148 -11.36 -17.25 8.03
C TYR A 148 -12.32 -18.43 7.96
N THR A 149 -11.80 -19.62 8.28
CA THR A 149 -12.60 -20.85 8.45
C THR A 149 -12.59 -21.25 9.93
N GLU A 150 -13.74 -21.56 10.44
CA GLU A 150 -13.87 -22.21 11.75
C GLU A 150 -13.74 -23.72 11.57
N TYR A 151 -13.02 -24.38 12.50
CA TYR A 151 -12.84 -25.84 12.53
C TYR A 151 -13.62 -26.41 13.71
#